data_d073c7a90ec0534f1ee4168916441b96
#
_entry.id   d073c7a90ec0534f1ee4168916441b96
#
_cell.length_a   1.000
_cell.length_b   1.000
_cell.length_c   1.000
_cell.angle_alpha   90.00
_cell.angle_beta   90.00
_cell.angle_gamma   90.00
#
_symmetry.space_group_name_H-M   'P 1'
#
loop_
_entity.id
_entity.type
_entity.pdbx_description
1 polymer ?
#
loop_
_entity_poly.entity_id
_entity_poly.type
_entity_poly.pdbx_seq_one_letter_code
_entity_poly.pdbx_strand_id
1 'polypeptide(L)'
;MAVKDINATKVKIYNPFGLYVTPFTNETTKGTTTYFLDEVIRDTTTITQEDPTENRIENEFGSAPILNNVQLGSYTFSAEVADMQQELLQKLCGYTSGTTATDLTFAPSTYTPVYAEIALVFKTGDNAYMAAVLPKVQLNSKATFDSLSSSMGRITLAGTGLNIGVSDGTKTVQTPFYVDSAYELPA
;
A
#
# COMPACT_ATOMS: atom_id res chain seq x y z
N MET A 1 11.97 -15.22 35.90
CA MET A 1 11.67 -14.64 34.61
C MET A 1 10.37 -13.85 34.78
N ALA A 2 10.38 -12.53 34.63
CA ALA A 2 9.19 -11.71 34.78
C ALA A 2 8.35 -11.79 33.48
N VAL A 3 7.10 -12.23 33.60
CA VAL A 3 6.16 -12.20 32.47
C VAL A 3 5.65 -10.77 32.32
N LYS A 4 5.95 -10.14 31.20
CA LYS A 4 5.41 -8.80 30.87
C LYS A 4 3.92 -8.93 30.55
N ASP A 5 3.07 -8.24 31.31
CA ASP A 5 1.65 -8.14 30.98
C ASP A 5 1.45 -7.19 29.77
N ILE A 6 1.24 -7.77 28.60
CA ILE A 6 0.96 -7.01 27.37
C ILE A 6 -0.48 -6.50 27.30
N ASN A 7 -1.35 -6.93 28.25
CA ASN A 7 -2.75 -6.48 28.26
C ASN A 7 -2.89 -5.02 28.71
N ALA A 8 -1.95 -4.52 29.53
CA ALA A 8 -1.97 -3.13 30.00
C ALA A 8 -1.69 -2.09 28.90
N THR A 9 -1.12 -2.53 27.78
CA THR A 9 -0.73 -1.68 26.64
C THR A 9 -1.46 -2.04 25.35
N LYS A 10 -2.60 -2.71 25.44
CA LYS A 10 -3.41 -3.05 24.24
C LYS A 10 -3.88 -1.77 23.57
N VAL A 11 -3.37 -1.52 22.37
CA VAL A 11 -3.94 -0.57 21.44
C VAL A 11 -5.17 -1.26 20.81
N LYS A 12 -6.36 -0.75 21.08
CA LYS A 12 -7.56 -1.21 20.39
C LYS A 12 -7.58 -0.54 19.02
N ILE A 13 -7.45 -1.33 17.97
CA ILE A 13 -7.66 -0.86 16.61
C ILE A 13 -9.17 -0.84 16.38
N TYR A 14 -9.70 0.35 16.18
CA TYR A 14 -11.08 0.55 15.74
C TYR A 14 -11.13 0.45 14.19
N ASN A 15 -12.30 0.71 13.63
CA ASN A 15 -12.49 0.72 12.19
C ASN A 15 -11.44 1.58 11.48
N PRO A 16 -11.01 1.20 10.27
CA PRO A 16 -10.13 2.05 9.46
C PRO A 16 -10.69 3.47 9.39
N PHE A 17 -9.85 4.45 9.63
CA PHE A 17 -10.21 5.87 9.56
C PHE A 17 -10.16 6.35 8.11
N GLY A 18 -9.17 5.91 7.35
CA GLY A 18 -9.01 6.29 5.96
C GLY A 18 -7.79 5.68 5.28
N LEU A 19 -7.79 5.81 3.97
CA LEU A 19 -6.71 5.40 3.10
C LEU A 19 -6.07 6.66 2.51
N TYR A 20 -4.78 6.84 2.78
CA TYR A 20 -3.98 7.95 2.26
C TYR A 20 -3.00 7.42 1.22
N VAL A 21 -2.91 8.11 0.10
CA VAL A 21 -2.03 7.75 -1.01
C VAL A 21 -1.21 8.95 -1.42
N THR A 22 0.11 8.79 -1.43
CA THR A 22 1.04 9.82 -1.90
C THR A 22 1.80 9.30 -3.13
N PRO A 23 1.40 9.69 -4.35
CA PRO A 23 2.09 9.28 -5.56
C PRO A 23 3.53 9.78 -5.60
N PHE A 24 4.41 9.00 -6.20
CA PHE A 24 5.77 9.43 -6.51
C PHE A 24 5.77 10.25 -7.80
N THR A 25 6.64 11.25 -7.87
CA THR A 25 6.85 12.04 -9.10
C THR A 25 7.72 11.30 -10.13
N ASN A 26 8.56 10.40 -9.64
CA ASN A 26 9.38 9.48 -10.43
C ASN A 26 9.72 8.26 -9.56
N GLU A 27 10.50 7.32 -10.07
CA GLU A 27 10.83 6.08 -9.34
C GLU A 27 11.48 6.30 -7.97
N THR A 28 12.18 7.40 -7.76
CA THR A 28 12.98 7.62 -6.55
C THR A 28 12.45 8.76 -5.65
N THR A 29 11.59 9.61 -6.17
CA THR A 29 11.17 10.83 -5.48
C THR A 29 9.69 10.77 -5.13
N LYS A 30 9.40 10.72 -3.83
CA LYS A 30 8.04 10.83 -3.30
C LYS A 30 7.47 12.21 -3.63
N GLY A 31 6.22 12.25 -4.06
CA GLY A 31 5.48 13.50 -4.26
C GLY A 31 5.15 14.20 -2.94
N THR A 32 4.70 15.44 -3.04
CA THR A 32 4.33 16.27 -1.88
C THR A 32 2.82 16.31 -1.63
N THR A 33 2.02 15.85 -2.59
CA THR A 33 0.57 15.83 -2.47
C THR A 33 0.10 14.46 -2.00
N THR A 34 -0.64 14.43 -0.91
CA THR A 34 -1.28 13.23 -0.39
C THR A 34 -2.78 13.28 -0.66
N TYR A 35 -3.32 12.22 -1.21
CA TYR A 35 -4.75 12.05 -1.47
C TYR A 35 -5.39 11.25 -0.36
N PHE A 36 -6.45 11.77 0.21
CA PHE A 36 -7.33 11.04 1.10
C PHE A 36 -8.43 10.38 0.25
N LEU A 37 -8.51 9.06 0.30
CA LEU A 37 -9.51 8.29 -0.42
C LEU A 37 -10.64 7.94 0.56
N ASP A 38 -11.74 8.67 0.50
CA ASP A 38 -12.89 8.54 1.39
C ASP A 38 -13.95 7.56 0.88
N GLU A 39 -14.00 7.34 -0.43
CA GLU A 39 -14.96 6.43 -1.07
C GLU A 39 -14.38 5.01 -1.29
N VAL A 40 -13.63 4.51 -0.32
CA VAL A 40 -13.12 3.14 -0.35
C VAL A 40 -14.26 2.16 -0.13
N ILE A 41 -14.39 1.19 -1.02
CA ILE A 41 -15.43 0.15 -0.92
C ILE A 41 -15.13 -0.74 0.29
N ARG A 42 -16.18 -0.98 1.08
CA ARG A 42 -16.07 -1.75 2.32
C ARG A 42 -15.50 -3.16 2.06
N ASP A 43 -14.64 -3.62 2.97
CA ASP A 43 -14.05 -4.95 2.98
C ASP A 43 -13.12 -5.26 1.76
N THR A 44 -12.69 -4.24 1.01
CA THR A 44 -11.77 -4.41 -0.13
C THR A 44 -10.32 -4.04 0.17
N THR A 45 -10.07 -3.29 1.26
CA THR A 45 -8.71 -2.85 1.61
C THR A 45 -7.96 -3.93 2.37
N THR A 46 -6.86 -4.38 1.81
CA THR A 46 -5.98 -5.37 2.44
C THR A 46 -4.51 -4.99 2.28
N ILE A 47 -3.74 -5.24 3.32
CA ILE A 47 -2.27 -5.30 3.29
C ILE A 47 -1.91 -6.69 3.79
N THR A 48 -1.28 -7.49 2.95
CA THR A 48 -0.98 -8.90 3.25
C THR A 48 0.50 -9.16 3.03
N GLN A 49 1.14 -9.84 3.96
CA GLN A 49 2.46 -10.43 3.75
C GLN A 49 2.28 -11.85 3.20
N GLU A 50 2.94 -12.14 2.10
CA GLU A 50 2.98 -13.49 1.53
C GLU A 50 3.81 -14.41 2.44
N ASP A 51 3.54 -15.71 2.35
CA ASP A 51 4.29 -16.70 3.10
C ASP A 51 5.77 -16.72 2.69
N PRO A 52 6.69 -16.93 3.64
CA PRO A 52 8.10 -17.10 3.32
C PRO A 52 8.33 -18.31 2.40
N THR A 53 9.23 -18.14 1.44
CA THR A 53 9.66 -19.23 0.56
C THR A 53 10.94 -19.84 1.09
N GLU A 54 10.92 -21.16 1.30
CA GLU A 54 12.09 -21.94 1.70
C GLU A 54 12.76 -22.53 0.46
N ASN A 55 14.03 -22.19 0.25
CA ASN A 55 14.88 -22.84 -0.73
C ASN A 55 15.81 -23.82 0.01
N ARG A 56 15.54 -25.10 -0.12
CA ARG A 56 16.34 -26.19 0.48
C ARG A 56 17.23 -26.82 -0.57
N ILE A 57 18.51 -26.97 -0.23
CA ILE A 57 19.40 -27.87 -0.96
C ILE A 57 19.56 -29.11 -0.08
N GLU A 58 19.02 -30.21 -0.55
CA GLU A 58 19.07 -31.50 0.17
C GLU A 58 20.35 -32.28 -0.15
N ASN A 59 20.82 -33.05 0.83
CA ASN A 59 21.92 -33.98 0.64
C ASN A 59 21.37 -35.31 0.13
N GLU A 60 21.91 -35.82 -0.96
CA GLU A 60 21.51 -37.12 -1.55
C GLU A 60 21.68 -38.31 -0.59
N PHE A 61 22.59 -38.19 0.38
CA PHE A 61 22.94 -39.27 1.31
C PHE A 61 22.59 -38.96 2.78
N GLY A 62 21.87 -37.87 3.06
CA GLY A 62 21.55 -37.47 4.43
C GLY A 62 20.14 -36.89 4.56
N SER A 63 19.59 -37.01 5.78
CA SER A 63 18.27 -36.48 6.12
C SER A 63 18.24 -34.99 6.47
N ALA A 64 19.40 -34.34 6.56
CA ALA A 64 19.49 -32.91 6.87
C ALA A 64 19.80 -32.09 5.61
N PRO A 65 19.14 -30.95 5.39
CA PRO A 65 19.46 -30.06 4.27
C PRO A 65 20.87 -29.49 4.43
N ILE A 66 21.62 -29.39 3.32
CA ILE A 66 22.93 -28.77 3.28
C ILE A 66 22.82 -27.25 3.44
N LEU A 67 21.77 -26.68 2.82
CA LEU A 67 21.45 -25.25 2.90
C LEU A 67 19.94 -25.08 3.01
N ASN A 68 19.53 -24.25 3.96
CA ASN A 68 18.14 -23.78 4.05
C ASN A 68 18.16 -22.25 4.01
N ASN A 69 17.73 -21.67 2.90
CA ASN A 69 17.59 -20.24 2.74
C ASN A 69 16.09 -19.88 2.76
N VAL A 70 15.69 -19.10 3.76
CA VAL A 70 14.33 -18.61 3.89
C VAL A 70 14.28 -17.18 3.34
N GLN A 71 13.52 -16.99 2.28
CA GLN A 71 13.23 -15.67 1.73
C GLN A 71 11.88 -15.20 2.27
N LEU A 72 11.85 -14.02 2.86
CA LEU A 72 10.61 -13.40 3.34
C LEU A 72 9.68 -13.12 2.17
N GLY A 73 8.39 -13.37 2.36
CA GLY A 73 7.34 -13.04 1.39
C GLY A 73 7.20 -11.53 1.18
N SER A 74 6.74 -11.16 0.00
CA SER A 74 6.47 -9.78 -0.35
C SER A 74 5.23 -9.25 0.36
N TYR A 75 5.15 -7.93 0.52
CA TYR A 75 3.92 -7.27 0.98
C TYR A 75 3.09 -6.87 -0.24
N THR A 76 1.82 -7.24 -0.24
CA THR A 76 0.85 -6.87 -1.27
C THR A 76 -0.23 -5.96 -0.69
N PHE A 77 -0.71 -5.06 -1.52
CA PHE A 77 -1.79 -4.14 -1.21
C PHE A 77 -2.91 -4.27 -2.22
N SER A 78 -4.16 -4.20 -1.75
CA SER A 78 -5.34 -4.09 -2.59
C SER A 78 -6.38 -3.20 -1.93
N ALA A 79 -7.08 -2.38 -2.72
CA ALA A 79 -8.26 -1.62 -2.33
C ALA A 79 -9.11 -1.30 -3.56
N GLU A 80 -10.43 -1.16 -3.39
CA GLU A 80 -11.33 -0.64 -4.41
C GLU A 80 -11.89 0.72 -3.99
N VAL A 81 -11.85 1.69 -4.90
CA VAL A 81 -12.30 3.07 -4.66
C VAL A 81 -13.38 3.41 -5.67
N ALA A 82 -14.52 3.90 -5.19
CA ALA A 82 -15.65 4.29 -6.04
C ALA A 82 -15.46 5.67 -6.70
N ASP A 83 -14.44 6.41 -6.31
CA ASP A 83 -14.10 7.70 -6.89
C ASP A 83 -13.33 7.54 -8.21
N MET A 84 -13.86 8.13 -9.28
CA MET A 84 -13.34 8.05 -10.64
C MET A 84 -12.83 9.41 -11.15
N GLN A 85 -12.34 10.25 -10.25
CA GLN A 85 -11.81 11.57 -10.63
C GLN A 85 -10.66 11.43 -11.62
N GLN A 86 -10.62 12.35 -12.58
CA GLN A 86 -9.59 12.39 -13.61
C GLN A 86 -8.17 12.42 -13.01
N GLU A 87 -7.99 13.17 -11.93
CA GLU A 87 -6.70 13.29 -11.26
C GLU A 87 -6.24 11.96 -10.65
N LEU A 88 -7.14 11.20 -10.01
CA LEU A 88 -6.83 9.89 -9.47
C LEU A 88 -6.47 8.89 -10.57
N LEU A 89 -7.17 8.90 -11.70
CA LEU A 89 -6.84 8.09 -12.86
C LEU A 89 -5.43 8.38 -13.37
N GLN A 90 -5.05 9.66 -13.45
CA GLN A 90 -3.73 10.07 -13.89
C GLN A 90 -2.63 9.66 -12.90
N LYS A 91 -2.84 9.92 -11.62
CA LYS A 91 -1.83 9.70 -10.58
C LYS A 91 -1.68 8.24 -10.16
N LEU A 92 -2.76 7.46 -10.21
CA LEU A 92 -2.79 6.09 -9.67
C LEU A 92 -2.88 5.00 -10.73
N CYS A 93 -3.40 5.33 -11.93
CA CYS A 93 -3.57 4.38 -13.03
C CYS A 93 -2.70 4.70 -14.26
N GLY A 94 -1.92 5.79 -14.22
CA GLY A 94 -1.02 6.16 -15.32
C GLY A 94 -1.73 6.72 -16.55
N TYR A 95 -2.96 7.21 -16.41
CA TYR A 95 -3.67 7.90 -17.48
C TYR A 95 -3.03 9.26 -17.79
N THR A 96 -3.26 9.79 -18.98
CA THR A 96 -2.74 11.10 -19.40
C THR A 96 -3.86 12.03 -19.83
N SER A 97 -3.76 13.33 -19.49
CA SER A 97 -4.69 14.33 -20.01
C SER A 97 -4.43 14.63 -21.48
N GLY A 98 -5.47 15.05 -22.20
CA GLY A 98 -5.32 15.66 -23.51
C GLY A 98 -4.57 16.99 -23.43
N THR A 99 -3.76 17.29 -24.44
CA THR A 99 -2.99 18.55 -24.48
C THR A 99 -3.83 19.76 -24.90
N THR A 100 -4.86 19.54 -25.70
CA THR A 100 -5.75 20.60 -26.20
C THR A 100 -7.13 20.53 -25.54
N ALA A 101 -7.64 19.33 -25.33
CA ALA A 101 -8.89 19.06 -24.59
C ALA A 101 -8.52 18.45 -23.24
N THR A 102 -8.39 19.30 -22.23
CA THR A 102 -7.92 18.90 -20.88
C THR A 102 -8.94 18.10 -20.08
N ASP A 103 -10.20 18.10 -20.52
CA ASP A 103 -11.30 17.28 -20.02
C ASP A 103 -11.25 15.83 -20.52
N LEU A 104 -10.41 15.53 -21.52
CA LEU A 104 -10.19 14.16 -21.99
C LEU A 104 -9.05 13.50 -21.24
N THR A 105 -9.27 12.26 -20.87
CA THR A 105 -8.27 11.42 -20.17
C THR A 105 -8.07 10.13 -20.96
N PHE A 106 -6.83 9.85 -21.34
CA PHE A 106 -6.47 8.72 -22.19
C PHE A 106 -5.81 7.61 -21.35
N ALA A 107 -6.29 6.39 -21.54
CA ALA A 107 -5.64 5.22 -20.98
C ALA A 107 -4.23 5.04 -21.57
N PRO A 108 -3.25 4.57 -20.78
CA PRO A 108 -1.92 4.31 -21.29
C PRO A 108 -1.95 3.18 -22.34
N SER A 109 -1.23 3.37 -23.45
CA SER A 109 -1.07 2.34 -24.48
C SER A 109 0.03 1.33 -24.14
N THR A 110 0.92 1.69 -23.22
CA THR A 110 2.02 0.86 -22.73
C THR A 110 2.05 0.94 -21.21
N TYR A 111 2.40 -0.17 -20.56
CA TYR A 111 2.54 -0.17 -19.12
C TYR A 111 3.71 0.71 -18.68
N THR A 112 3.41 1.68 -17.83
CA THR A 112 4.41 2.49 -17.14
C THR A 112 4.19 2.30 -15.65
N PRO A 113 5.21 1.85 -14.89
CA PRO A 113 5.07 1.67 -13.45
C PRO A 113 4.69 2.98 -12.76
N VAL A 114 3.65 2.94 -11.96
CA VAL A 114 3.26 4.03 -11.06
C VAL A 114 3.67 3.62 -9.65
N TYR A 115 4.27 4.53 -8.93
CA TYR A 115 4.69 4.30 -7.54
C TYR A 115 3.94 5.23 -6.61
N ALA A 116 3.56 4.70 -5.44
CA ALA A 116 2.94 5.50 -4.39
C ALA A 116 3.32 4.98 -3.00
N GLU A 117 3.30 5.87 -2.02
CA GLU A 117 3.21 5.48 -0.62
C GLU A 117 1.74 5.27 -0.27
N ILE A 118 1.45 4.22 0.47
CA ILE A 118 0.11 3.87 0.94
C ILE A 118 0.12 3.85 2.46
N ALA A 119 -0.77 4.62 3.07
CA ALA A 119 -0.98 4.61 4.52
C ALA A 119 -2.44 4.27 4.83
N LEU A 120 -2.66 3.10 5.41
CA LEU A 120 -3.95 2.69 5.96
C LEU A 120 -4.02 3.13 7.43
N VAL A 121 -4.85 4.11 7.71
CA VAL A 121 -4.92 4.78 9.01
C VAL A 121 -6.07 4.24 9.84
N PHE A 122 -5.80 4.02 11.11
CA PHE A 122 -6.74 3.54 12.12
C PHE A 122 -6.82 4.55 13.26
N LYS A 123 -8.03 4.80 13.75
CA LYS A 123 -8.23 5.60 14.95
C LYS A 123 -8.00 4.74 16.20
N THR A 124 -7.12 5.21 17.08
CA THR A 124 -6.77 4.49 18.34
C THR A 124 -7.32 5.17 19.59
N GLY A 125 -7.75 6.42 19.46
CA GLY A 125 -8.31 7.22 20.56
C GLY A 125 -8.81 8.57 20.06
N ASP A 126 -9.14 9.47 20.96
CA ASP A 126 -9.52 10.84 20.60
C ASP A 126 -8.26 11.56 20.05
N ASN A 127 -8.31 11.91 18.75
CA ASN A 127 -7.22 12.54 18.01
C ASN A 127 -5.90 11.74 18.01
N ALA A 128 -5.96 10.43 18.21
CA ALA A 128 -4.81 9.54 18.12
C ALA A 128 -5.00 8.55 16.98
N TYR A 129 -3.99 8.42 16.15
CA TYR A 129 -4.01 7.57 14.96
C TYR A 129 -2.79 6.66 14.92
N MET A 130 -2.99 5.52 14.28
CA MET A 130 -1.95 4.57 13.94
C MET A 130 -2.08 4.28 12.44
N ALA A 131 -0.97 4.11 11.76
CA ALA A 131 -0.99 3.76 10.35
C ALA A 131 -0.17 2.50 10.07
N ALA A 132 -0.71 1.68 9.17
CA ALA A 132 0.03 0.63 8.48
C ALA A 132 0.50 1.22 7.15
N VAL A 133 1.82 1.36 6.99
CA VAL A 133 2.42 2.10 5.88
C VAL A 133 3.25 1.19 5.00
N LEU A 134 2.95 1.24 3.71
CA LEU A 134 3.80 0.75 2.63
C LEU A 134 4.52 1.95 2.02
N PRO A 135 5.79 2.19 2.34
CA PRO A 135 6.48 3.44 1.99
C PRO A 135 6.73 3.60 0.49
N LYS A 136 6.73 2.52 -0.24
CA LYS A 136 6.76 2.51 -1.70
C LYS A 136 6.07 1.27 -2.23
N VAL A 137 5.03 1.47 -3.01
CA VAL A 137 4.29 0.41 -3.70
C VAL A 137 4.38 0.63 -5.20
N GLN A 138 4.72 -0.40 -5.93
CA GLN A 138 4.54 -0.41 -7.38
C GLN A 138 3.09 -0.78 -7.66
N LEU A 139 2.32 0.18 -8.16
CA LEU A 139 0.90 0.02 -8.43
C LEU A 139 0.65 -0.65 -9.79
N ASN A 140 -0.30 -1.58 -9.79
CA ASN A 140 -0.91 -2.21 -10.97
C ASN A 140 -2.40 -1.87 -11.00
N SER A 141 -2.71 -0.58 -10.84
CA SER A 141 -4.08 -0.10 -10.71
C SER A 141 -4.82 -0.16 -12.04
N LYS A 142 -6.12 -0.36 -11.96
CA LYS A 142 -7.01 -0.37 -13.14
C LYS A 142 -8.32 0.33 -12.84
N ALA A 143 -8.87 1.03 -13.83
CA ALA A 143 -10.22 1.54 -13.80
C ALA A 143 -11.18 0.51 -14.42
N THR A 144 -12.33 0.31 -13.79
CA THR A 144 -13.40 -0.55 -14.28
C THR A 144 -14.66 0.28 -14.41
N PHE A 145 -15.27 0.26 -15.60
CA PHE A 145 -16.52 0.95 -15.91
C PHE A 145 -17.59 -0.12 -16.11
N ASP A 146 -18.36 -0.38 -15.05
CA ASP A 146 -19.41 -1.40 -15.09
C ASP A 146 -20.74 -0.79 -15.58
N SER A 147 -21.62 -1.65 -16.09
CA SER A 147 -22.98 -1.27 -16.50
C SER A 147 -23.80 -0.88 -15.26
N LEU A 148 -24.47 0.26 -15.34
CA LEU A 148 -25.12 1.00 -14.25
C LEU A 148 -26.28 0.30 -13.51
N SER A 149 -26.60 -0.95 -13.80
CA SER A 149 -27.75 -1.60 -13.14
C SER A 149 -27.48 -2.18 -11.76
N SER A 150 -26.22 -2.44 -11.40
CA SER A 150 -25.87 -3.07 -10.12
C SER A 150 -24.48 -2.76 -9.59
N SER A 151 -23.64 -2.06 -10.33
CA SER A 151 -22.26 -1.73 -9.92
C SER A 151 -21.88 -0.32 -10.35
N MET A 152 -21.04 0.32 -9.54
CA MET A 152 -20.47 1.64 -9.82
C MET A 152 -19.14 1.47 -10.54
N GLY A 153 -18.78 2.47 -11.37
CA GLY A 153 -17.41 2.60 -11.83
C GLY A 153 -16.46 2.63 -10.63
N ARG A 154 -15.30 1.97 -10.74
CA ARG A 154 -14.33 1.91 -9.64
C ARG A 154 -12.89 1.85 -10.12
N ILE A 155 -12.00 2.34 -9.28
CA ILE A 155 -10.56 2.13 -9.42
C ILE A 155 -10.17 0.98 -8.48
N THR A 156 -9.63 -0.09 -9.03
CA THR A 156 -8.96 -1.12 -8.24
C THR A 156 -7.50 -0.74 -8.10
N LEU A 157 -7.10 -0.40 -6.88
CA LEU A 157 -5.70 -0.20 -6.51
C LEU A 157 -5.15 -1.55 -6.09
N ALA A 158 -4.08 -1.97 -6.72
CA ALA A 158 -3.34 -3.17 -6.32
C ALA A 158 -1.85 -2.94 -6.54
N GLY A 159 -1.01 -3.57 -5.74
CA GLY A 159 0.43 -3.41 -5.93
C GLY A 159 1.26 -4.19 -4.94
N THR A 160 2.57 -4.15 -5.17
CA THR A 160 3.57 -4.83 -4.33
C THR A 160 4.46 -3.81 -3.66
N GLY A 161 4.66 -3.98 -2.35
CA GLY A 161 5.56 -3.18 -1.55
C GLY A 161 7.02 -3.41 -1.92
N LEU A 162 7.75 -2.32 -2.11
CA LEU A 162 9.17 -2.33 -2.44
C LEU A 162 9.99 -1.85 -1.24
N ASN A 163 11.18 -2.43 -1.09
CA ASN A 163 12.12 -1.97 -0.07
C ASN A 163 12.59 -0.55 -0.37
N ILE A 164 12.45 0.33 0.60
CA ILE A 164 13.00 1.69 0.59
C ILE A 164 13.54 2.04 1.98
N GLY A 165 14.52 2.93 2.02
CA GLY A 165 15.06 3.44 3.28
C GLY A 165 14.05 4.34 4.00
N VAL A 166 13.63 3.93 5.19
CA VAL A 166 12.78 4.71 6.10
C VAL A 166 13.61 5.11 7.30
N SER A 167 13.62 6.41 7.62
CA SER A 167 14.35 6.92 8.80
C SER A 167 13.48 6.80 10.04
N ASP A 168 14.06 6.26 11.12
CA ASP A 168 13.47 6.26 12.46
C ASP A 168 13.91 7.47 13.31
N GLY A 169 14.52 8.47 12.67
CA GLY A 169 15.12 9.64 13.32
C GLY A 169 16.58 9.44 13.74
N THR A 170 17.08 8.20 13.79
CA THR A 170 18.44 7.85 14.18
C THR A 170 19.19 7.10 13.08
N LYS A 171 18.51 6.18 12.42
CA LYS A 171 19.06 5.34 11.35
C LYS A 171 18.06 5.17 10.22
N THR A 172 18.56 4.76 9.07
CA THR A 172 17.72 4.36 7.92
C THR A 172 17.60 2.84 7.89
N VAL A 173 16.36 2.35 7.88
CA VAL A 173 16.00 0.94 7.78
C VAL A 173 15.40 0.65 6.42
N GLN A 174 15.92 -0.35 5.71
CA GLN A 174 15.33 -0.81 4.45
C GLN A 174 14.12 -1.68 4.77
N THR A 175 12.94 -1.24 4.38
CA THR A 175 11.68 -1.96 4.68
C THR A 175 10.64 -1.74 3.60
N PRO A 176 9.84 -2.77 3.26
CA PRO A 176 8.67 -2.62 2.41
C PRO A 176 7.41 -2.21 3.18
N PHE A 177 7.44 -2.34 4.53
CA PHE A 177 6.28 -2.09 5.38
C PHE A 177 6.72 -1.68 6.79
N TYR A 178 6.00 -0.75 7.40
CA TYR A 178 6.14 -0.42 8.81
C TYR A 178 4.79 -0.01 9.43
N VAL A 179 4.73 -0.01 10.75
CA VAL A 179 3.60 0.50 11.51
C VAL A 179 4.04 1.73 12.28
N ASP A 180 3.33 2.83 12.08
CA ASP A 180 3.50 4.05 12.84
C ASP A 180 2.39 4.14 13.89
N SER A 181 2.75 4.05 15.17
CA SER A 181 1.81 4.07 16.29
C SER A 181 1.40 5.48 16.74
N ALA A 182 2.04 6.51 16.20
CA ALA A 182 1.79 7.91 16.49
C ALA A 182 1.65 8.72 15.18
N TYR A 183 0.91 8.17 14.23
CA TYR A 183 0.76 8.73 12.90
C TYR A 183 0.07 10.09 12.93
N GLU A 184 0.70 11.08 12.31
CA GLU A 184 0.14 12.40 12.12
C GLU A 184 -0.57 12.46 10.76
N LEU A 185 -1.86 12.88 10.78
CA LEU A 185 -2.61 13.04 9.55
C LEU A 185 -1.99 14.13 8.67
N PRO A 186 -1.87 13.90 7.36
CA PRO A 186 -1.50 14.95 6.42
C PRO A 186 -2.44 16.15 6.53
N ALA A 187 -1.89 17.36 6.48
CA ALA A 187 -2.62 18.63 6.58
C ALA A 187 -3.39 18.94 5.30
#